data_9a8c76a6514ceeef7ec28272ea90c36c
#
_entry.id   9a8c76a6514ceeef7ec28272ea90c36c
#
_cell.length_a   1.000
_cell.length_b   1.000
_cell.length_c   1.000
_cell.angle_alpha   90.00
_cell.angle_beta   90.00
_cell.angle_gamma   90.00
#
_symmetry.space_group_name_H-M   'P 1'
#
loop_
_entity.id
_entity.type
_entity.pdbx_description
1 polymer ?
#
loop_
_entity_poly.entity_id
_entity_poly.type
_entity_poly.pdbx_seq_one_letter_code
_entity_poly.pdbx_strand_id
1 'polypeptide(L)'
;MYDRRAILSGLVLALALPSAARAHHGWTWAEGETFELTGVIQSARLGNPHGILKVMAKGEEWTVEVGQPWRNERAGLKDSMLVKGVELTIQGNRAKDRKLKVMKAARVIIKGKVYSLYPERS
;
A
#
# COMPACT_ATOMS: atom_id res chain seq x y z
N MET A 1 -12.94 44.69 -8.60
CA MET A 1 -11.55 44.77 -8.15
C MET A 1 -11.25 43.78 -7.05
N TYR A 2 -12.01 43.82 -5.98
CA TYR A 2 -11.74 42.86 -4.89
C TYR A 2 -12.03 41.45 -5.28
N ASP A 3 -12.84 41.23 -6.28
CA ASP A 3 -13.11 39.89 -6.72
C ASP A 3 -11.84 39.16 -7.13
N ARG A 4 -10.93 39.91 -7.76
CA ARG A 4 -9.67 39.32 -8.16
C ARG A 4 -8.84 38.89 -6.96
N ARG A 5 -8.89 39.65 -5.88
CA ARG A 5 -8.15 39.28 -4.67
C ARG A 5 -8.73 38.05 -4.04
N ALA A 6 -10.02 37.93 -4.02
CA ALA A 6 -10.67 36.74 -3.47
C ALA A 6 -10.29 35.52 -4.30
N ILE A 7 -10.23 35.65 -5.61
CA ILE A 7 -9.85 34.55 -6.48
C ILE A 7 -8.43 34.10 -6.20
N LEU A 8 -7.52 35.06 -6.03
CA LEU A 8 -6.13 34.71 -5.73
C LEU A 8 -6.01 33.97 -4.41
N SER A 9 -6.75 34.39 -3.41
CA SER A 9 -6.75 33.71 -2.14
C SER A 9 -7.22 32.28 -2.29
N GLY A 10 -8.26 32.06 -3.07
CA GLY A 10 -8.74 30.72 -3.33
C GLY A 10 -7.71 29.85 -4.00
N LEU A 11 -6.97 30.42 -4.94
CA LEU A 11 -5.92 29.68 -5.63
C LEU A 11 -4.82 29.24 -4.67
N VAL A 12 -4.43 30.11 -3.75
CA VAL A 12 -3.40 29.78 -2.76
C VAL A 12 -3.85 28.59 -1.92
N LEU A 13 -5.09 28.60 -1.46
CA LEU A 13 -5.63 27.49 -0.68
C LEU A 13 -5.65 26.20 -1.48
N ALA A 14 -6.04 26.28 -2.73
CA ALA A 14 -6.09 25.09 -3.58
C ALA A 14 -4.70 24.49 -3.77
N LEU A 15 -3.68 25.30 -3.87
CA LEU A 15 -2.32 24.80 -4.03
C LEU A 15 -1.81 24.12 -2.75
N ALA A 16 -2.26 24.57 -1.60
CA ALA A 16 -1.84 23.95 -0.33
C ALA A 16 -2.44 22.56 -0.15
N LEU A 17 -3.68 22.34 -0.58
CA LEU A 17 -4.34 21.06 -0.38
C LEU A 17 -3.61 19.86 -0.97
N PRO A 18 -3.12 19.89 -2.21
CA PRO A 18 -2.42 18.74 -2.78
C PRO A 18 -1.20 18.33 -1.97
N SER A 19 -0.48 19.28 -1.41
CA SER A 19 0.70 18.98 -0.60
C SER A 19 0.29 18.25 0.67
N ALA A 20 -0.76 18.72 1.34
CA ALA A 20 -1.25 18.07 2.55
C ALA A 20 -1.73 16.66 2.26
N ALA A 21 -2.47 16.49 1.18
CA ALA A 21 -2.97 15.17 0.79
C ALA A 21 -1.81 14.21 0.56
N ARG A 22 -0.75 14.69 -0.10
CA ARG A 22 0.40 13.85 -0.38
C ARG A 22 1.15 13.45 0.90
N ALA A 23 1.19 14.33 1.90
CA ALA A 23 1.85 14.03 3.16
C ALA A 23 1.20 12.84 3.87
N HIS A 24 -0.11 12.65 3.68
CA HIS A 24 -0.83 11.55 4.31
C HIS A 24 -1.12 10.41 3.35
N HIS A 25 -0.53 10.43 2.19
CA HIS A 25 -0.85 9.49 1.13
C HIS A 25 -0.55 8.03 1.52
N GLY A 26 0.51 7.81 2.29
CA GLY A 26 1.00 6.46 2.56
C GLY A 26 -0.06 5.48 3.06
N TRP A 27 -0.90 5.87 4.01
CA TRP A 27 -1.88 4.99 4.61
C TRP A 27 -3.33 5.47 4.50
N THR A 28 -3.54 6.70 4.07
CA THR A 28 -4.89 7.28 4.08
C THR A 28 -5.91 6.44 3.33
N TRP A 29 -5.56 5.97 2.15
CA TRP A 29 -6.48 5.16 1.34
C TRP A 29 -6.73 3.78 1.92
N ALA A 30 -5.84 3.31 2.78
CA ALA A 30 -5.88 1.96 3.34
C ALA A 30 -6.21 1.94 4.84
N GLU A 31 -6.82 3.00 5.35
CA GLU A 31 -7.21 3.04 6.76
C GLU A 31 -8.60 2.44 6.96
N GLY A 32 -8.90 1.38 6.24
CA GLY A 32 -10.06 0.57 6.48
C GLY A 32 -9.80 -0.37 7.64
N GLU A 33 -10.56 -1.43 7.71
CA GLU A 33 -10.38 -2.42 8.77
C GLU A 33 -9.13 -3.26 8.54
N THR A 34 -8.61 -3.81 9.63
CA THR A 34 -7.52 -4.79 9.56
C THR A 34 -7.96 -5.97 8.72
N PHE A 35 -7.06 -6.45 7.88
CA PHE A 35 -7.40 -7.47 6.90
C PHE A 35 -6.26 -8.45 6.72
N GLU A 36 -6.62 -9.72 6.52
CA GLU A 36 -5.65 -10.76 6.24
C GLU A 36 -6.00 -11.46 4.94
N LEU A 37 -5.02 -11.66 4.09
CA LEU A 37 -5.20 -12.27 2.79
C LEU A 37 -4.16 -13.36 2.59
N THR A 38 -4.61 -14.58 2.28
CA THR A 38 -3.70 -15.67 1.91
C THR A 38 -3.92 -16.02 0.45
N GLY A 39 -2.85 -16.07 -0.31
CA GLY A 39 -2.96 -16.38 -1.73
C GLY A 39 -1.61 -16.62 -2.36
N VAL A 40 -1.62 -16.64 -3.70
CA VAL A 40 -0.44 -16.95 -4.51
C VAL A 40 -0.10 -15.77 -5.40
N ILE A 41 1.17 -15.39 -5.41
CA ILE A 41 1.62 -14.28 -6.23
C ILE A 41 1.48 -14.62 -7.71
N GLN A 42 0.81 -13.74 -8.45
CA GLN A 42 0.66 -13.85 -9.89
C GLN A 42 1.71 -13.01 -10.61
N SER A 43 2.03 -11.85 -10.06
CA SER A 43 3.05 -10.96 -10.62
C SER A 43 3.53 -10.01 -9.53
N ALA A 44 4.71 -9.44 -9.73
CA ALA A 44 5.29 -8.48 -8.82
C ALA A 44 5.97 -7.39 -9.62
N ARG A 45 5.76 -6.15 -9.20
CA ARG A 45 6.47 -5.01 -9.73
C ARG A 45 7.03 -4.26 -8.54
N LEU A 46 8.31 -4.51 -8.26
CA LEU A 46 8.98 -3.95 -7.10
C LEU A 46 9.73 -2.68 -7.50
N GLY A 47 9.78 -1.73 -6.59
CA GLY A 47 10.44 -0.46 -6.87
C GLY A 47 9.80 0.67 -6.10
N ASN A 48 10.19 1.89 -6.46
CA ASN A 48 9.65 3.10 -5.86
C ASN A 48 8.44 3.58 -6.65
N PRO A 49 7.47 4.22 -5.99
CA PRO A 49 7.45 4.55 -4.56
C PRO A 49 7.09 3.36 -3.66
N HIS A 50 6.48 2.32 -4.18
CA HIS A 50 6.11 1.11 -3.42
C HIS A 50 6.08 -0.07 -4.36
N GLY A 51 6.37 -1.27 -3.82
CA GLY A 51 6.20 -2.49 -4.58
C GLY A 51 4.73 -2.86 -4.66
N ILE A 52 4.35 -3.48 -5.76
CA ILE A 52 2.98 -3.91 -6.02
C ILE A 52 2.99 -5.40 -6.38
N LEU A 53 2.18 -6.18 -5.68
CA LEU A 53 1.97 -7.57 -6.01
C LEU A 53 0.55 -7.76 -6.51
N LYS A 54 0.38 -8.67 -7.48
CA LYS A 54 -0.93 -9.20 -7.82
C LYS A 54 -1.01 -10.58 -7.19
N VAL A 55 -2.01 -10.79 -6.35
CA VAL A 55 -2.15 -12.02 -5.56
C VAL A 55 -3.52 -12.63 -5.84
N MET A 56 -3.52 -13.90 -6.19
CA MET A 56 -4.77 -14.64 -6.40
C MET A 56 -5.17 -15.30 -5.10
N ALA A 57 -6.36 -14.95 -4.60
CA ALA A 57 -6.86 -15.49 -3.35
C ALA A 57 -8.34 -15.83 -3.53
N LYS A 58 -8.71 -17.08 -3.30
CA LYS A 58 -10.09 -17.56 -3.42
C LYS A 58 -10.73 -17.17 -4.76
N GLY A 59 -9.97 -17.32 -5.82
CA GLY A 59 -10.45 -17.05 -7.17
C GLY A 59 -10.54 -15.58 -7.54
N GLU A 60 -10.05 -14.68 -6.72
CA GLU A 60 -10.06 -13.25 -7.00
C GLU A 60 -8.66 -12.68 -6.98
N GLU A 61 -8.40 -11.75 -7.87
CA GLU A 61 -7.10 -11.09 -7.92
C GLU A 61 -7.12 -9.86 -7.03
N TRP A 62 -6.13 -9.80 -6.14
CA TRP A 62 -5.93 -8.66 -5.24
C TRP A 62 -4.67 -7.91 -5.64
N THR A 63 -4.72 -6.60 -5.49
CA THR A 63 -3.55 -5.75 -5.60
C THR A 63 -3.04 -5.47 -4.20
N VAL A 64 -1.78 -5.83 -3.94
CA VAL A 64 -1.19 -5.67 -2.61
C VAL A 64 -0.01 -4.74 -2.72
N GLU A 65 -0.06 -3.62 -1.98
CA GLU A 65 1.07 -2.71 -1.92
C GLU A 65 1.99 -3.16 -0.78
N VAL A 66 3.23 -3.45 -1.12
CA VAL A 66 4.28 -3.72 -0.13
C VAL A 66 5.15 -2.48 0.02
N GLY A 67 6.27 -2.58 0.71
CA GLY A 67 7.08 -1.39 0.98
C GLY A 67 7.95 -0.96 -0.18
N GLN A 68 8.62 0.17 -0.01
CA GLN A 68 9.71 0.58 -0.88
C GLN A 68 10.83 -0.44 -0.77
N PRO A 69 11.74 -0.49 -1.74
CA PRO A 69 12.83 -1.46 -1.70
C PRO A 69 13.61 -1.48 -0.38
N TRP A 70 13.96 -0.30 0.15
CA TRP A 70 14.72 -0.23 1.39
C TRP A 70 13.93 -0.80 2.58
N ARG A 71 12.62 -0.61 2.57
CA ARG A 71 11.76 -1.08 3.66
C ARG A 71 11.62 -2.59 3.64
N ASN A 72 11.40 -3.15 2.47
CA ASN A 72 11.31 -4.59 2.31
C ASN A 72 12.63 -5.25 2.70
N GLU A 73 13.74 -4.68 2.24
CA GLU A 73 15.06 -5.22 2.54
C GLU A 73 15.36 -5.16 4.03
N ARG A 74 15.04 -4.05 4.69
CA ARG A 74 15.24 -3.94 6.13
C ARG A 74 14.46 -4.99 6.90
N ALA A 75 13.28 -5.34 6.40
CA ALA A 75 12.45 -6.38 7.03
C ALA A 75 12.97 -7.79 6.73
N GLY A 76 13.93 -7.93 5.84
CA GLY A 76 14.43 -9.23 5.41
C GLY A 76 13.64 -9.85 4.27
N LEU A 77 12.72 -9.11 3.69
CA LEU A 77 11.89 -9.58 2.59
C LEU A 77 12.58 -9.27 1.27
N LYS A 78 13.23 -10.28 0.70
CA LYS A 78 14.01 -10.11 -0.52
C LYS A 78 13.15 -10.20 -1.77
N ASP A 79 13.59 -9.53 -2.82
CA ASP A 79 12.88 -9.53 -4.10
C ASP A 79 12.66 -10.95 -4.62
N SER A 80 13.64 -11.83 -4.41
CA SER A 80 13.54 -13.22 -4.86
C SER A 80 12.44 -14.01 -4.18
N MET A 81 11.93 -13.52 -3.06
CA MET A 81 10.82 -14.14 -2.34
C MET A 81 9.47 -13.71 -2.88
N LEU A 82 9.43 -12.62 -3.63
CA LEU A 82 8.18 -12.02 -4.11
C LEU A 82 8.02 -12.27 -5.60
N VAL A 83 7.97 -13.55 -5.97
CA VAL A 83 7.89 -13.95 -7.37
C VAL A 83 6.66 -14.80 -7.62
N LYS A 84 6.26 -14.91 -8.86
CA LYS A 84 5.10 -15.69 -9.27
C LYS A 84 5.17 -17.10 -8.70
N GLY A 85 4.04 -17.57 -8.19
CA GLY A 85 3.91 -18.93 -7.66
C GLY A 85 4.15 -19.05 -6.17
N VAL A 86 4.66 -18.01 -5.51
CA VAL A 86 4.91 -18.06 -4.07
C VAL A 86 3.61 -17.85 -3.31
N GLU A 87 3.33 -18.74 -2.37
CA GLU A 87 2.20 -18.59 -1.47
C GLU A 87 2.61 -17.74 -0.28
N LEU A 88 1.73 -16.82 0.12
CA LEU A 88 2.02 -15.96 1.26
C LEU A 88 0.73 -15.54 1.94
N THR A 89 0.86 -15.08 3.18
CA THR A 89 -0.22 -14.44 3.91
C THR A 89 0.18 -13.00 4.16
N ILE A 90 -0.74 -12.08 3.90
CA ILE A 90 -0.51 -10.66 4.04
C ILE A 90 -1.45 -10.14 5.12
N GLN A 91 -0.91 -9.42 6.09
CA GLN A 91 -1.69 -8.75 7.12
C GLN A 91 -1.49 -7.24 6.97
N GLY A 92 -2.59 -6.51 7.00
CA GLY A 92 -2.53 -5.07 6.84
C GLY A 92 -3.93 -4.48 6.81
N ASN A 93 -4.12 -3.52 5.93
CA ASN A 93 -5.40 -2.84 5.81
C ASN A 93 -5.84 -2.81 4.37
N ARG A 94 -7.11 -3.14 4.15
CA ARG A 94 -7.66 -3.04 2.80
C ARG A 94 -8.08 -1.60 2.52
N ALA A 95 -8.30 -1.30 1.25
CA ALA A 95 -8.78 0.02 0.85
C ALA A 95 -10.09 0.34 1.55
N LYS A 96 -10.27 1.62 1.89
CA LYS A 96 -11.53 2.09 2.47
C LYS A 96 -12.69 1.83 1.53
N ASP A 97 -12.47 1.99 0.22
CA ASP A 97 -13.45 1.68 -0.79
C ASP A 97 -13.54 0.17 -0.94
N ARG A 98 -14.60 -0.42 -0.41
CA ARG A 98 -14.77 -1.87 -0.37
C ARG A 98 -15.01 -2.49 -1.74
N LYS A 99 -15.27 -1.69 -2.74
CA LYS A 99 -15.39 -2.19 -4.11
C LYS A 99 -14.03 -2.56 -4.68
N LEU A 100 -12.96 -2.03 -4.11
CA LEU A 100 -11.61 -2.29 -4.59
C LEU A 100 -11.01 -3.51 -3.89
N LYS A 101 -10.39 -4.38 -4.66
CA LYS A 101 -9.63 -5.50 -4.13
C LYS A 101 -8.18 -5.05 -4.01
N VAL A 102 -7.94 -4.15 -3.08
CA VAL A 102 -6.63 -3.53 -2.87
C VAL A 102 -6.35 -3.48 -1.39
N MET A 103 -5.12 -3.81 -1.00
CA MET A 103 -4.71 -3.69 0.40
C MET A 103 -3.26 -3.23 0.50
N LYS A 104 -2.93 -2.68 1.65
CA LYS A 104 -1.57 -2.30 1.98
C LYS A 104 -1.04 -3.24 3.05
N ALA A 105 0.11 -3.84 2.80
CA ALA A 105 0.71 -4.81 3.69
C ALA A 105 1.46 -4.13 4.83
N ALA A 106 1.18 -4.56 6.05
CA ALA A 106 1.99 -4.21 7.21
C ALA A 106 2.98 -5.32 7.49
N ARG A 107 2.56 -6.57 7.29
CA ARG A 107 3.39 -7.76 7.48
C ARG A 107 3.12 -8.75 6.36
N VAL A 108 4.15 -9.50 6.02
CA VAL A 108 4.06 -10.59 5.05
C VAL A 108 4.59 -11.85 5.73
N ILE A 109 3.89 -12.95 5.55
CA ILE A 109 4.27 -14.23 6.15
C ILE A 109 4.50 -15.24 5.02
N ILE A 110 5.70 -15.80 4.95
CA ILE A 110 6.05 -16.78 3.95
C ILE A 110 6.70 -17.96 4.68
N LYS A 111 6.14 -19.16 4.47
CA LYS A 111 6.64 -20.39 5.10
C LYS A 111 6.77 -20.23 6.62
N GLY A 112 5.78 -19.60 7.23
CA GLY A 112 5.74 -19.41 8.66
C GLY A 112 6.60 -18.29 9.21
N LYS A 113 7.42 -17.65 8.39
CA LYS A 113 8.27 -16.55 8.84
C LYS A 113 7.61 -15.22 8.58
N VAL A 114 7.62 -14.34 9.59
CA VAL A 114 6.97 -13.05 9.54
C VAL A 114 7.99 -11.98 9.17
N TYR A 115 7.62 -11.16 8.18
CA TYR A 115 8.41 -10.02 7.72
C TYR A 115 7.59 -8.76 7.99
N SER A 116 8.00 -7.99 9.00
CA SER A 116 7.28 -6.77 9.39
C SER A 116 7.80 -5.58 8.59
N LEU A 117 6.97 -5.10 7.66
CA LEU A 117 7.33 -3.95 6.84
C LEU A 117 7.12 -2.64 7.59
N TYR A 118 6.11 -2.59 8.43
CA TYR A 118 5.77 -1.42 9.25
C TYR A 118 5.60 -1.88 10.69
N PRO A 119 6.69 -2.07 11.44
CA PRO A 119 6.59 -2.60 12.81
C PRO A 119 5.72 -1.77 13.73
N GLU A 120 5.63 -0.46 13.46
CA GLU A 120 4.83 0.45 14.26
C GLU A 120 3.33 0.24 14.06
N ARG A 121 2.93 -0.54 13.07
CA ARG A 121 1.52 -0.82 12.78
C ARG A 121 1.22 -2.29 13.07
N SER A 122 1.34 -2.66 14.28
CA SER A 122 1.06 -4.04 14.67
C SER A 122 -0.41 -4.26 15.01
#